data_16c292e5aab23fbd483aff0748cb216b
#
_entry.id   16c292e5aab23fbd483aff0748cb216b
#
_cell.length_a   1.000
_cell.length_b   1.000
_cell.length_c   1.000
_cell.angle_alpha   90.00
_cell.angle_beta   90.00
_cell.angle_gamma   90.00
#
_symmetry.space_group_name_H-M   'P 1'
#
loop_
_entity.id
_entity.type
_entity.pdbx_description
1 polymer ?
#
loop_
_entity_poly.entity_id
_entity_poly.type
_entity_poly.pdbx_seq_one_letter_code
_entity_poly.pdbx_strand_id
1 'polypeptide(L)' 'MGYRIKEEREKAGLSQEELANASKVSRTIISGLESGRVTTTTTETLYKLAKALNKKVGDIFYTD' A
#
# COMPACT_ATOMS: atom_id res chain seq x y z
N MET A 1 -6.06 -1.83 -13.60
CA MET A 1 -5.26 -2.29 -12.45
C MET A 1 -4.86 -1.11 -11.59
N GLY A 2 -5.06 -1.20 -10.30
CA GLY A 2 -4.75 -0.09 -9.43
C GLY A 2 -4.65 -0.50 -7.97
N TYR A 3 -4.38 0.49 -7.12
CA TYR A 3 -4.18 0.27 -5.70
C TYR A 3 -4.97 1.29 -4.89
N ARG A 4 -5.52 0.85 -3.76
CA ARG A 4 -6.23 1.71 -2.82
C ARG A 4 -5.41 1.96 -1.56
N ILE A 5 -4.10 1.95 -1.71
CA ILE A 5 -3.19 2.09 -0.56
C ILE A 5 -3.38 3.44 0.12
N LYS A 6 -3.43 4.51 -0.66
CA LYS A 6 -3.61 5.85 -0.10
C LYS A 6 -4.92 5.98 0.66
N GLU A 7 -6.03 5.49 0.06
CA GLU A 7 -7.34 5.56 0.70
C GLU A 7 -7.35 4.81 2.04
N GLU A 8 -6.86 3.58 2.05
CA GLU A 8 -6.88 2.78 3.25
C GLU A 8 -5.90 3.31 4.29
N ARG A 9 -4.77 3.85 3.85
CA ARG A 9 -3.81 4.48 4.74
C ARG A 9 -4.43 5.69 5.44
N GLU A 10 -5.10 6.55 4.68
CA GLU A 10 -5.75 7.73 5.22
C GLU A 10 -6.88 7.38 6.17
N LYS A 11 -7.66 6.35 5.85
CA LYS A 11 -8.70 5.85 6.75
C LYS A 11 -8.13 5.34 8.06
N ALA A 12 -6.92 4.77 8.00
CA ALA A 12 -6.25 4.28 9.19
C ALA A 12 -5.54 5.39 9.98
N GLY A 13 -5.53 6.61 9.45
CA GLY A 13 -4.89 7.73 10.11
C GLY A 13 -3.37 7.71 10.05
N LEU A 14 -2.78 7.05 9.05
CA LEU A 14 -1.34 6.89 8.96
C LEU A 14 -0.73 7.80 7.89
N SER A 15 0.46 8.33 8.17
CA SER A 15 1.27 8.97 7.15
C SER A 15 1.96 7.89 6.31
N GLN A 16 2.54 8.30 5.17
CA GLN A 16 3.34 7.36 4.36
C GLN A 16 4.49 6.78 5.17
N GLU A 17 5.14 7.61 5.99
CA GLU A 17 6.26 7.16 6.81
C GLU A 17 5.80 6.16 7.87
N GLU A 18 4.66 6.43 8.50
CA GLU A 18 4.11 5.51 9.48
C GLU A 18 3.75 4.17 8.86
N LEU A 19 3.15 4.19 7.69
CA LEU A 19 2.84 2.95 6.98
C LEU A 19 4.13 2.21 6.58
N ALA A 20 5.16 2.93 6.13
CA ALA A 20 6.43 2.33 5.78
C ALA A 20 7.03 1.61 6.99
N ASN A 21 7.02 2.26 8.16
CA ASN A 21 7.54 1.64 9.37
C ASN A 21 6.73 0.43 9.80
N ALA A 22 5.42 0.50 9.72
CA ALA A 22 4.54 -0.60 10.13
C ALA A 22 4.63 -1.79 9.19
N SER A 23 4.75 -1.53 7.89
CA SER A 23 4.73 -2.59 6.87
C SER A 23 6.10 -3.14 6.54
N LYS A 24 7.17 -2.42 6.92
CA LYS A 24 8.55 -2.76 6.50
C LYS A 24 8.74 -2.64 4.98
N VAL A 25 7.92 -1.81 4.34
CA VAL A 25 8.02 -1.48 2.93
C VAL A 25 8.55 -0.06 2.84
N SER A 26 9.48 0.21 1.92
CA SER A 26 10.09 1.54 1.84
C SER A 26 9.06 2.60 1.47
N ARG A 27 9.25 3.80 2.00
CA ARG A 27 8.38 4.93 1.68
C ARG A 27 8.39 5.24 0.20
N THR A 28 9.54 5.07 -0.47
CA THR A 28 9.67 5.31 -1.90
C THR A 28 8.72 4.41 -2.69
N ILE A 29 8.63 3.14 -2.30
CA ILE A 29 7.71 2.20 -2.95
C ILE A 29 6.27 2.60 -2.68
N ILE A 30 5.94 2.95 -1.44
CA ILE A 30 4.58 3.37 -1.09
C ILE A 30 4.19 4.62 -1.89
N SER A 31 5.07 5.62 -1.92
CA SER A 31 4.84 6.84 -2.67
C SER A 31 4.64 6.56 -4.16
N GLY A 32 5.47 5.66 -4.72
CA GLY A 32 5.35 5.28 -6.12
C GLY A 32 4.04 4.60 -6.45
N LEU A 33 3.59 3.70 -5.57
CA LEU A 33 2.31 3.00 -5.77
C LEU A 33 1.14 3.95 -5.63
N GLU A 34 1.19 4.87 -4.68
CA GLU A 34 0.11 5.84 -4.47
C GLU A 34 0.00 6.84 -5.60
N SER A 35 1.12 7.25 -6.18
CA SER A 35 1.14 8.23 -7.25
C SER A 35 0.93 7.64 -8.65
N GLY A 36 0.96 6.33 -8.77
CA GLY A 36 0.85 5.67 -10.06
C GLY A 36 2.16 5.57 -10.83
N ARG A 37 3.27 6.06 -10.28
CA ARG A 37 4.59 5.92 -10.91
C ARG A 37 5.05 4.48 -10.96
N VAL A 38 4.70 3.72 -9.93
CA VAL A 38 5.00 2.29 -9.83
C VAL A 38 3.69 1.55 -10.04
N THR A 39 3.61 0.76 -11.11
CA THR A 39 2.37 0.05 -11.46
C THR A 39 2.48 -1.45 -11.20
N THR A 40 3.68 -1.95 -10.93
CA THR A 40 3.91 -3.36 -10.62
C THR A 40 4.66 -3.48 -9.31
N THR A 41 4.29 -4.48 -8.52
CA THR A 41 4.97 -4.78 -7.28
C THR A 41 4.78 -6.27 -6.98
N THR A 42 5.48 -6.77 -5.99
CA THR A 42 5.39 -8.20 -5.66
C THR A 42 4.19 -8.45 -4.75
N THR A 43 3.69 -9.69 -4.79
CA THR A 43 2.63 -10.12 -3.87
C THR A 43 3.08 -9.96 -2.42
N GLU A 44 4.36 -10.22 -2.14
CA GLU A 44 4.91 -10.05 -0.80
C GLU A 44 4.77 -8.61 -0.32
N THR A 45 5.10 -7.63 -1.17
CA THR A 45 4.96 -6.22 -0.83
C THR A 45 3.50 -5.88 -0.55
N LEU A 46 2.58 -6.33 -1.41
CA LEU A 46 1.15 -6.09 -1.22
C LEU A 46 0.65 -6.72 0.07
N TYR A 47 1.10 -7.93 0.37
CA TYR A 47 0.71 -8.60 1.61
C TYR A 47 1.18 -7.82 2.84
N LYS A 48 2.42 -7.33 2.83
CA LYS A 48 2.96 -6.54 3.94
C LYS A 48 2.15 -5.26 4.16
N LEU A 49 1.81 -4.57 3.08
CA LEU A 49 1.00 -3.35 3.16
C LEU A 49 -0.40 -3.64 3.66
N ALA A 50 -1.03 -4.68 3.13
CA ALA A 50 -2.38 -5.05 3.54
C ALA A 50 -2.41 -5.43 5.03
N LYS A 51 -1.42 -6.19 5.48
CA LYS A 51 -1.34 -6.60 6.87
C LYS A 51 -1.18 -5.39 7.79
N ALA A 52 -0.33 -4.44 7.39
CA ALA A 52 -0.11 -3.22 8.19
C ALA A 52 -1.38 -2.37 8.27
N LEU A 53 -2.21 -2.42 7.24
CA LEU A 53 -3.48 -1.70 7.18
C LEU A 53 -4.65 -2.51 7.75
N ASN A 54 -4.38 -3.73 8.21
CA ASN A 54 -5.40 -4.66 8.70
C ASN A 54 -6.45 -4.94 7.63
N LYS A 55 -6.00 -5.15 6.40
CA LYS A 55 -6.83 -5.42 5.24
C LYS A 55 -6.32 -6.64 4.50
N LYS A 56 -7.11 -7.12 3.54
CA LYS A 56 -6.68 -8.20 2.65
C LYS A 56 -6.06 -7.58 1.40
N VAL A 57 -5.23 -8.35 0.70
CA VAL A 57 -4.62 -7.87 -0.55
C VAL A 57 -5.70 -7.41 -1.54
N GLY A 58 -6.81 -8.14 -1.62
CA GLY A 58 -7.92 -7.76 -2.51
C GLY A 58 -8.60 -6.45 -2.13
N ASP A 59 -8.38 -5.96 -0.90
CA ASP A 59 -8.95 -4.67 -0.47
C ASP A 59 -8.09 -3.49 -0.94
N ILE A 60 -6.81 -3.71 -1.23
CA ILE A 60 -5.89 -2.64 -1.61
C ILE A 60 -5.43 -2.73 -3.06
N PHE A 61 -5.71 -3.82 -3.75
CA PHE A 61 -5.32 -4.05 -5.13
C PHE A 61 -6.54 -4.47 -5.94
N TYR A 62 -6.75 -3.82 -7.08
CA TYR A 62 -7.88 -4.16 -7.95
C TYR A 62 -7.45 -4.20 -9.41
N THR A 63 -8.19 -4.98 -10.20
CA THR A 63 -8.00 -5.05 -11.64
C THR A 63 -9.28 -4.57 -12.32
N ASP A 64 -9.11 -3.89 -13.42
CA ASP A 64 -10.24 -3.43 -14.23
C ASP A 64 -10.74 -4.53 -15.14
#